data_9b588a0dcf1ff7d15a312d1a42a0705f
#
_entry.id   9b588a0dcf1ff7d15a312d1a42a0705f
#
_cell.length_a   1.000
_cell.length_b   1.000
_cell.length_c   1.000
_cell.angle_alpha   90.00
_cell.angle_beta   90.00
_cell.angle_gamma   90.00
#
_symmetry.space_group_name_H-M   'P 1'
#
loop_
_entity.id
_entity.type
_entity.pdbx_description
1 polymer ?
#
loop_
_entity_poly.entity_id
_entity_poly.type
_entity_poly.pdbx_seq_one_letter_code
_entity_poly.pdbx_strand_id
1 'polypeptide(L)'
;MNKIIYLDAAASALKPAAVIDAQTAFLRDAYANAGRGICARAIATDKMVDDVRRRVADFMGATPHQIVFTSGATDGLNRVVRIVGATRDTRVGVSALDHHSARLPWVAVGAQITECPLNSDFDIDVAQIPDVDVLVVTAMSNVLGRAQDVATIVRMARKKNPKVIVVIDAAQYVVHDAIDVQKWDADFVCWSAHKIGADTGLGIMYIKNPTQFSPDKFGGGMVNRVFPDGTFSLQPSPDCWEAGTLPLTQIAGLGVAIDCLVASRPKQELIKYMYDALSANPRIKILTAPDAAILTFVIDDMHVLDFGALVGSRGLCLRVGNMCASWIHQALGVPGSARISVGGYNTTDDAHAAVDIINSVVK
;
A
#
# COMPACT_ATOMS: atom_id res chain seq x y z
N MET A 1 2.14 29.21 17.37
CA MET A 1 2.15 28.48 16.06
C MET A 1 0.71 28.08 15.77
N ASN A 2 0.21 28.34 14.58
CA ASN A 2 -1.11 27.85 14.18
C ASN A 2 -1.14 26.31 14.29
N LYS A 3 -2.27 25.75 14.73
CA LYS A 3 -2.47 24.27 14.77
C LYS A 3 -2.24 23.71 13.35
N ILE A 4 -1.37 22.70 13.21
CA ILE A 4 -1.18 21.99 11.94
C ILE A 4 -2.31 20.99 11.76
N ILE A 5 -3.00 21.06 10.62
CA ILE A 5 -4.04 20.11 10.22
C ILE A 5 -3.43 19.16 9.20
N TYR A 6 -3.29 17.88 9.55
CA TYR A 6 -2.66 16.88 8.69
C TYR A 6 -3.70 16.01 8.01
N LEU A 7 -3.91 16.26 6.71
CA LEU A 7 -4.86 15.54 5.84
C LEU A 7 -4.14 14.88 4.64
N ASP A 8 -2.95 14.33 4.89
CA ASP A 8 -2.16 13.61 3.88
C ASP A 8 -1.86 12.15 4.30
N ALA A 9 -2.81 11.52 5.01
CA ALA A 9 -2.66 10.14 5.50
C ALA A 9 -2.41 9.12 4.39
N ALA A 10 -2.98 9.32 3.20
CA ALA A 10 -2.75 8.46 2.04
C ALA A 10 -1.31 8.49 1.50
N ALA A 11 -0.52 9.52 1.83
CA ALA A 11 0.92 9.52 1.58
C ALA A 11 1.64 8.74 2.68
N SER A 12 1.41 9.10 3.95
CA SER A 12 1.92 8.38 5.14
C SER A 12 1.09 8.77 6.35
N ALA A 13 0.55 7.80 7.09
CA ALA A 13 -0.20 8.10 8.31
C ALA A 13 0.74 8.59 9.44
N LEU A 14 0.23 9.48 10.31
CA LEU A 14 0.92 9.82 11.55
C LEU A 14 1.03 8.58 12.44
N LYS A 15 2.13 8.51 13.19
CA LYS A 15 2.39 7.38 14.08
C LYS A 15 1.59 7.54 15.36
N PRO A 16 0.75 6.56 15.76
CA PRO A 16 0.14 6.54 17.09
C PRO A 16 1.22 6.52 18.18
N ALA A 17 0.98 7.19 19.30
CA ALA A 17 1.90 7.19 20.44
C ALA A 17 2.27 5.78 20.89
N ALA A 18 1.28 4.86 20.94
CA ALA A 18 1.50 3.46 21.29
C ALA A 18 2.52 2.74 20.39
N VAL A 19 2.59 3.10 19.09
CA VAL A 19 3.59 2.55 18.16
C VAL A 19 4.99 3.05 18.51
N ILE A 20 5.12 4.36 18.78
CA ILE A 20 6.38 4.98 19.18
C ILE A 20 6.88 4.39 20.51
N ASP A 21 5.98 4.22 21.47
CA ASP A 21 6.29 3.67 22.80
C ASP A 21 6.75 2.20 22.68
N ALA A 22 6.08 1.39 21.85
CA ALA A 22 6.47 -0.01 21.62
C ALA A 22 7.86 -0.12 20.99
N GLN A 23 8.17 0.71 20.00
CA GLN A 23 9.49 0.75 19.36
C GLN A 23 10.57 1.21 20.36
N THR A 24 10.27 2.23 21.15
CA THR A 24 11.18 2.76 22.17
C THR A 24 11.47 1.72 23.25
N ALA A 25 10.44 1.02 23.73
CA ALA A 25 10.58 -0.06 24.72
C ALA A 25 11.41 -1.22 24.16
N PHE A 26 11.14 -1.63 22.92
CA PHE A 26 11.93 -2.68 22.25
C PHE A 26 13.41 -2.30 22.18
N LEU A 27 13.74 -1.09 21.71
CA LEU A 27 15.12 -0.62 21.58
C LEU A 27 15.84 -0.54 22.94
N ARG A 28 15.18 -0.07 23.97
CA ARG A 28 15.76 0.14 25.30
C ARG A 28 15.94 -1.17 26.06
N ASP A 29 14.91 -2.02 26.06
CA ASP A 29 14.79 -3.07 27.05
C ASP A 29 14.92 -4.48 26.48
N ALA A 30 14.62 -4.68 25.18
CA ALA A 30 14.47 -6.00 24.58
C ALA A 30 15.35 -6.25 23.33
N TYR A 31 16.05 -5.23 22.82
CA TYR A 31 16.79 -5.36 21.56
C TYR A 31 17.84 -6.46 21.61
N ALA A 32 17.72 -7.40 20.66
CA ALA A 32 18.74 -8.36 20.29
C ALA A 32 18.56 -8.72 18.81
N ASN A 33 19.56 -9.36 18.19
CA ASN A 33 19.39 -9.87 16.82
C ASN A 33 18.45 -11.06 16.82
N ALA A 34 17.57 -11.16 15.82
CA ALA A 34 16.74 -12.33 15.56
C ALA A 34 17.51 -13.40 14.77
N GLY A 35 17.06 -14.65 14.89
CA GLY A 35 17.57 -15.80 14.17
C GLY A 35 18.78 -16.45 14.85
N ARG A 36 18.63 -17.71 15.27
CA ARG A 36 19.69 -18.57 15.81
C ARG A 36 20.37 -18.08 17.09
N GLY A 37 19.83 -17.08 17.76
CA GLY A 37 20.33 -16.64 19.06
C GLY A 37 19.89 -17.58 20.18
N ILE A 38 20.81 -17.93 21.13
CA ILE A 38 20.54 -18.85 22.24
C ILE A 38 20.32 -18.13 23.57
N CYS A 39 20.53 -16.81 23.64
CA CYS A 39 20.29 -16.06 24.85
C CYS A 39 18.82 -15.64 24.95
N ALA A 40 18.35 -15.40 26.18
CA ALA A 40 16.94 -15.07 26.46
C ALA A 40 16.42 -13.89 25.64
N ARG A 41 17.25 -12.85 25.43
CA ARG A 41 16.87 -11.68 24.60
C ARG A 41 16.67 -12.04 23.15
N ALA A 42 17.56 -12.83 22.53
CA ALA A 42 17.42 -13.25 21.14
C ALA A 42 16.18 -14.12 20.96
N ILE A 43 15.93 -15.08 21.86
CA ILE A 43 14.71 -15.90 21.85
C ILE A 43 13.45 -15.03 21.96
N ALA A 44 13.47 -14.01 22.80
CA ALA A 44 12.34 -13.07 22.92
C ALA A 44 12.13 -12.24 21.64
N THR A 45 13.22 -11.87 20.96
CA THR A 45 13.15 -11.16 19.68
C THR A 45 12.57 -12.07 18.58
N ASP A 46 13.01 -13.33 18.48
CA ASP A 46 12.45 -14.31 17.54
C ASP A 46 10.94 -14.47 17.77
N LYS A 47 10.55 -14.63 19.04
CA LYS A 47 9.14 -14.75 19.40
C LYS A 47 8.35 -13.49 19.00
N MET A 48 8.89 -12.28 19.19
CA MET A 48 8.24 -11.02 18.79
C MET A 48 8.03 -10.98 17.28
N VAL A 49 9.03 -11.36 16.48
CA VAL A 49 8.92 -11.41 15.01
C VAL A 49 7.82 -12.38 14.59
N ASP A 50 7.79 -13.58 15.18
CA ASP A 50 6.77 -14.59 14.89
C ASP A 50 5.37 -14.15 15.32
N ASP A 51 5.23 -13.50 16.48
CA ASP A 51 3.95 -12.99 16.98
C ASP A 51 3.40 -11.90 16.05
N VAL A 52 4.25 -10.98 15.59
CA VAL A 52 3.84 -9.93 14.64
C VAL A 52 3.49 -10.53 13.28
N ARG A 53 4.25 -11.52 12.81
CA ARG A 53 3.94 -12.22 11.55
C ARG A 53 2.59 -12.93 11.61
N ARG A 54 2.26 -13.59 12.73
CA ARG A 54 0.92 -14.16 12.95
C ARG A 54 -0.17 -13.11 12.92
N ARG A 55 0.02 -11.97 13.58
CA ARG A 55 -0.95 -10.85 13.53
C ARG A 55 -1.17 -10.33 12.11
N VAL A 56 -0.11 -10.19 11.32
CA VAL A 56 -0.23 -9.81 9.90
C VAL A 56 -1.00 -10.87 9.12
N ALA A 57 -0.70 -12.15 9.34
CA ALA A 57 -1.41 -13.25 8.71
C ALA A 57 -2.91 -13.24 9.04
N ASP A 58 -3.24 -13.15 10.33
CA ASP A 58 -4.63 -13.08 10.80
C ASP A 58 -5.36 -11.85 10.21
N PHE A 59 -4.68 -10.70 10.15
CA PHE A 59 -5.22 -9.45 9.58
C PHE A 59 -5.55 -9.56 8.08
N MET A 60 -4.90 -10.48 7.36
CA MET A 60 -5.07 -10.68 5.91
C MET A 60 -5.86 -11.97 5.57
N GLY A 61 -6.25 -12.78 6.55
CA GLY A 61 -6.83 -14.11 6.30
C GLY A 61 -5.81 -15.11 5.72
N ALA A 62 -4.54 -14.96 6.06
CA ALA A 62 -3.41 -15.76 5.59
C ALA A 62 -2.85 -16.69 6.69
N THR A 63 -1.79 -17.42 6.35
CA THR A 63 -0.99 -18.18 7.30
C THR A 63 0.42 -17.57 7.40
N PRO A 64 1.12 -17.70 8.54
CA PRO A 64 2.42 -17.05 8.74
C PRO A 64 3.47 -17.38 7.68
N HIS A 65 3.48 -18.59 7.15
CA HIS A 65 4.45 -18.97 6.11
C HIS A 65 4.21 -18.29 4.75
N GLN A 66 3.07 -17.63 4.55
CA GLN A 66 2.73 -16.85 3.35
C GLN A 66 3.11 -15.37 3.47
N ILE A 67 3.56 -14.93 4.65
CA ILE A 67 3.87 -13.53 4.95
C ILE A 67 5.36 -13.28 4.90
N VAL A 68 5.79 -12.37 4.06
CA VAL A 68 7.18 -11.96 3.86
C VAL A 68 7.31 -10.48 4.19
N PHE A 69 8.25 -10.12 5.05
CA PHE A 69 8.61 -8.74 5.32
C PHE A 69 9.45 -8.17 4.18
N THR A 70 9.09 -6.98 3.74
CA THR A 70 9.78 -6.21 2.69
C THR A 70 10.06 -4.81 3.20
N SER A 71 10.74 -3.97 2.44
CA SER A 71 10.94 -2.57 2.84
C SER A 71 9.75 -1.65 2.50
N GLY A 72 8.70 -2.19 1.87
CA GLY A 72 7.47 -1.47 1.49
C GLY A 72 6.78 -2.13 0.31
N ALA A 73 5.58 -1.66 -0.05
CA ALA A 73 4.86 -2.14 -1.23
C ALA A 73 5.71 -2.05 -2.51
N THR A 74 6.46 -0.96 -2.68
CA THR A 74 7.35 -0.78 -3.83
C THR A 74 8.39 -1.89 -3.92
N ASP A 75 9.03 -2.28 -2.80
CA ASP A 75 9.99 -3.38 -2.78
C ASP A 75 9.28 -4.71 -3.11
N GLY A 76 8.15 -4.99 -2.45
CA GLY A 76 7.36 -6.19 -2.71
C GLY A 76 6.99 -6.35 -4.19
N LEU A 77 6.42 -5.29 -4.80
CA LEU A 77 6.02 -5.28 -6.20
C LEU A 77 7.22 -5.46 -7.16
N ASN A 78 8.37 -4.86 -6.87
CA ASN A 78 9.60 -5.09 -7.64
C ASN A 78 10.13 -6.51 -7.48
N ARG A 79 10.03 -7.09 -6.27
CA ARG A 79 10.43 -8.47 -6.00
C ARG A 79 9.58 -9.46 -6.80
N VAL A 80 8.26 -9.24 -6.86
CA VAL A 80 7.34 -10.10 -7.64
C VAL A 80 7.80 -10.23 -9.09
N VAL A 81 8.22 -9.15 -9.74
CA VAL A 81 8.72 -9.18 -11.14
C VAL A 81 9.90 -10.16 -11.30
N ARG A 82 10.82 -10.18 -10.33
CA ARG A 82 11.96 -11.12 -10.32
C ARG A 82 11.54 -12.54 -9.95
N ILE A 83 10.66 -12.68 -8.97
CA ILE A 83 10.15 -13.97 -8.47
C ILE A 83 9.44 -14.75 -9.59
N VAL A 84 8.63 -14.07 -10.39
CA VAL A 84 7.92 -14.70 -11.51
C VAL A 84 8.82 -14.88 -12.75
N GLY A 85 10.07 -14.41 -12.71
CA GLY A 85 11.00 -14.52 -13.82
C GLY A 85 10.57 -13.73 -15.05
N ALA A 86 9.99 -12.54 -14.86
CA ALA A 86 9.46 -11.73 -15.95
C ALA A 86 10.55 -11.32 -16.95
N THR A 87 10.22 -11.41 -18.22
CA THR A 87 11.08 -11.07 -19.37
C THR A 87 10.32 -10.16 -20.33
N ARG A 88 10.98 -9.79 -21.45
CA ARG A 88 10.34 -9.04 -22.54
C ARG A 88 9.19 -9.79 -23.24
N ASP A 89 9.12 -11.09 -23.05
CA ASP A 89 8.04 -11.93 -23.65
C ASP A 89 6.85 -12.07 -22.71
N THR A 90 6.98 -11.63 -21.45
CA THR A 90 5.90 -11.69 -20.45
C THR A 90 4.81 -10.67 -20.79
N ARG A 91 3.56 -11.12 -20.95
CA ARG A 91 2.39 -10.28 -21.20
C ARG A 91 1.79 -9.85 -19.86
N VAL A 92 1.67 -8.55 -19.63
CA VAL A 92 1.24 -7.99 -18.34
C VAL A 92 0.03 -7.07 -18.53
N GLY A 93 -1.07 -7.40 -17.87
CA GLY A 93 -2.25 -6.55 -17.77
C GLY A 93 -2.08 -5.53 -16.64
N VAL A 94 -2.31 -4.26 -16.94
CA VAL A 94 -2.22 -3.13 -16.01
C VAL A 94 -3.40 -2.19 -16.23
N SER A 95 -3.63 -1.23 -15.33
CA SER A 95 -4.69 -0.24 -15.52
C SER A 95 -4.20 1.19 -15.30
N ALA A 96 -5.01 2.17 -15.71
CA ALA A 96 -4.72 3.57 -15.40
C ALA A 96 -4.79 3.89 -13.90
N LEU A 97 -5.35 3.01 -13.07
CA LEU A 97 -5.40 3.16 -11.60
C LEU A 97 -4.05 2.94 -10.92
N ASP A 98 -3.07 2.36 -11.65
CA ASP A 98 -1.85 1.85 -11.04
C ASP A 98 -0.94 2.98 -10.56
N HIS A 99 -0.48 2.82 -9.31
CA HIS A 99 0.66 3.56 -8.81
C HIS A 99 1.92 3.19 -9.60
N HIS A 100 2.87 4.11 -9.73
CA HIS A 100 4.13 3.86 -10.46
C HIS A 100 4.84 2.56 -10.01
N SER A 101 4.78 2.24 -8.72
CA SER A 101 5.38 1.01 -8.16
C SER A 101 4.73 -0.28 -8.65
N ALA A 102 3.46 -0.25 -9.04
CA ALA A 102 2.74 -1.42 -9.53
C ALA A 102 3.05 -1.70 -11.01
N ARG A 103 3.34 -0.66 -11.80
CA ARG A 103 3.49 -0.77 -13.26
C ARG A 103 4.93 -0.64 -13.74
N LEU A 104 5.71 0.34 -13.25
CA LEU A 104 7.06 0.61 -13.76
C LEU A 104 8.04 -0.57 -13.68
N PRO A 105 8.00 -1.46 -12.66
CA PRO A 105 8.90 -2.61 -12.62
C PRO A 105 8.76 -3.54 -13.83
N TRP A 106 7.53 -3.72 -14.35
CA TRP A 106 7.25 -4.52 -15.55
C TRP A 106 7.75 -3.82 -16.82
N VAL A 107 7.54 -2.50 -16.91
CA VAL A 107 8.09 -1.69 -18.01
C VAL A 107 9.61 -1.76 -18.04
N ALA A 108 10.26 -1.72 -16.86
CA ALA A 108 11.72 -1.72 -16.73
C ALA A 108 12.38 -3.01 -17.24
N VAL A 109 11.71 -4.16 -17.13
CA VAL A 109 12.19 -5.44 -17.69
C VAL A 109 11.80 -5.62 -19.15
N GLY A 110 11.08 -4.65 -19.74
CA GLY A 110 10.65 -4.67 -21.13
C GLY A 110 9.45 -5.56 -21.41
N ALA A 111 8.66 -5.92 -20.39
CA ALA A 111 7.46 -6.76 -20.56
C ALA A 111 6.42 -6.12 -21.50
N GLN A 112 5.60 -6.94 -22.13
CA GLN A 112 4.53 -6.52 -23.04
C GLN A 112 3.33 -6.03 -22.24
N ILE A 113 3.16 -4.72 -22.17
CA ILE A 113 2.10 -4.08 -21.37
C ILE A 113 0.79 -4.01 -22.17
N THR A 114 -0.29 -4.48 -21.57
CA THR A 114 -1.65 -4.38 -22.10
C THR A 114 -2.54 -3.66 -21.08
N GLU A 115 -3.26 -2.62 -21.53
CA GLU A 115 -4.18 -1.90 -20.66
C GLU A 115 -5.43 -2.73 -20.39
N CYS A 116 -5.84 -2.76 -19.12
CA CYS A 116 -7.17 -3.17 -18.68
C CYS A 116 -8.06 -1.93 -18.73
N PRO A 117 -9.05 -1.85 -19.62
CA PRO A 117 -9.93 -0.69 -19.71
C PRO A 117 -10.68 -0.42 -18.41
N LEU A 118 -10.97 0.84 -18.16
CA LEU A 118 -11.85 1.27 -17.07
C LEU A 118 -13.24 1.59 -17.63
N ASN A 119 -14.28 1.31 -16.84
CA ASN A 119 -15.63 1.76 -17.13
C ASN A 119 -15.83 3.27 -16.79
N SER A 120 -17.05 3.78 -16.98
CA SER A 120 -17.39 5.18 -16.67
C SER A 120 -17.18 5.59 -15.22
N ASP A 121 -17.18 4.63 -14.30
CA ASP A 121 -17.01 4.85 -12.86
C ASP A 121 -15.54 4.68 -12.42
N PHE A 122 -14.63 4.51 -13.39
CA PHE A 122 -13.22 4.22 -13.17
C PHE A 122 -12.94 2.89 -12.44
N ASP A 123 -13.85 1.92 -12.55
CA ASP A 123 -13.56 0.54 -12.16
C ASP A 123 -12.96 -0.22 -13.35
N ILE A 124 -12.14 -1.22 -13.07
CA ILE A 124 -11.63 -2.14 -14.12
C ILE A 124 -12.84 -2.83 -14.77
N ASP A 125 -12.97 -2.67 -16.09
CA ASP A 125 -14.02 -3.36 -16.87
C ASP A 125 -13.72 -4.86 -16.94
N VAL A 126 -14.39 -5.61 -16.09
CA VAL A 126 -14.19 -7.06 -15.95
C VAL A 126 -14.51 -7.86 -17.22
N ALA A 127 -15.33 -7.30 -18.12
CA ALA A 127 -15.65 -7.92 -19.40
C ALA A 127 -14.49 -7.81 -20.39
N GLN A 128 -13.63 -6.82 -20.24
CA GLN A 128 -12.52 -6.49 -21.13
C GLN A 128 -11.13 -6.83 -20.56
N ILE A 129 -11.04 -7.56 -19.44
CA ILE A 129 -9.75 -8.03 -18.92
C ILE A 129 -8.97 -8.77 -20.01
N PRO A 130 -7.72 -8.41 -20.33
CA PRO A 130 -6.94 -9.06 -21.38
C PRO A 130 -6.51 -10.49 -21.02
N ASP A 131 -6.23 -11.33 -22.02
CA ASP A 131 -5.53 -12.61 -21.80
C ASP A 131 -4.04 -12.34 -21.68
N VAL A 132 -3.54 -12.41 -20.46
CA VAL A 132 -2.15 -12.09 -20.09
C VAL A 132 -1.55 -13.14 -19.17
N ASP A 133 -0.22 -13.13 -19.04
CA ASP A 133 0.50 -14.05 -18.16
C ASP A 133 0.49 -13.56 -16.72
N VAL A 134 0.50 -12.22 -16.55
CA VAL A 134 0.41 -11.56 -15.24
C VAL A 134 -0.65 -10.47 -15.30
N LEU A 135 -1.52 -10.40 -14.29
CA LEU A 135 -2.45 -9.31 -14.10
C LEU A 135 -2.09 -8.53 -12.83
N VAL A 136 -1.81 -7.24 -12.97
CA VAL A 136 -1.58 -6.32 -11.85
C VAL A 136 -2.87 -5.56 -11.56
N VAL A 137 -3.29 -5.53 -10.31
CA VAL A 137 -4.52 -4.87 -9.87
C VAL A 137 -4.22 -3.95 -8.69
N THR A 138 -4.47 -2.68 -8.85
CA THR A 138 -4.50 -1.73 -7.74
C THR A 138 -5.86 -1.87 -7.03
N ALA A 139 -5.86 -2.44 -5.82
CA ALA A 139 -7.09 -2.72 -5.07
C ALA A 139 -7.87 -1.45 -4.69
N MET A 140 -7.17 -0.32 -4.49
CA MET A 140 -7.76 1.00 -4.29
C MET A 140 -6.84 2.07 -4.85
N SER A 141 -7.36 2.93 -5.72
CA SER A 141 -6.60 4.06 -6.27
C SER A 141 -6.26 5.07 -5.18
N ASN A 142 -4.98 5.46 -5.10
CA ASN A 142 -4.50 6.51 -4.21
C ASN A 142 -4.89 7.93 -4.66
N VAL A 143 -5.54 8.07 -5.81
CA VAL A 143 -6.09 9.32 -6.35
C VAL A 143 -7.60 9.35 -6.22
N LEU A 144 -8.30 8.30 -6.64
CA LEU A 144 -9.76 8.26 -6.65
C LEU A 144 -10.38 7.74 -5.35
N GLY A 145 -9.60 7.04 -4.50
CA GLY A 145 -10.10 6.51 -3.23
C GLY A 145 -11.24 5.49 -3.37
N ARG A 146 -11.37 4.87 -4.55
CA ARG A 146 -12.39 3.88 -4.87
C ARG A 146 -11.79 2.48 -4.85
N ALA A 147 -12.40 1.59 -4.08
CA ALA A 147 -12.01 0.19 -3.99
C ALA A 147 -12.52 -0.58 -5.21
N GLN A 148 -11.69 -1.47 -5.74
CA GLN A 148 -12.04 -2.37 -6.85
C GLN A 148 -12.62 -3.68 -6.30
N ASP A 149 -13.52 -4.32 -7.03
CA ASP A 149 -13.97 -5.69 -6.73
C ASP A 149 -12.89 -6.70 -7.15
N VAL A 150 -11.83 -6.79 -6.33
CA VAL A 150 -10.67 -7.65 -6.59
C VAL A 150 -11.08 -9.09 -6.83
N ALA A 151 -12.01 -9.64 -6.03
CA ALA A 151 -12.44 -11.02 -6.16
C ALA A 151 -13.09 -11.31 -7.52
N THR A 152 -13.93 -10.41 -8.02
CA THR A 152 -14.53 -10.55 -9.35
C THR A 152 -13.49 -10.39 -10.46
N ILE A 153 -12.58 -9.41 -10.35
CA ILE A 153 -11.49 -9.20 -11.31
C ILE A 153 -10.64 -10.47 -11.44
N VAL A 154 -10.20 -11.03 -10.32
CA VAL A 154 -9.36 -12.25 -10.29
C VAL A 154 -10.12 -13.45 -10.88
N ARG A 155 -11.37 -13.64 -10.49
CA ARG A 155 -12.20 -14.73 -11.02
C ARG A 155 -12.35 -14.62 -12.54
N MET A 156 -12.57 -13.43 -13.08
CA MET A 156 -12.72 -13.21 -14.53
C MET A 156 -11.39 -13.38 -15.26
N ALA A 157 -10.28 -12.93 -14.69
CA ALA A 157 -8.95 -13.16 -15.24
C ALA A 157 -8.64 -14.68 -15.33
N ARG A 158 -8.87 -15.43 -14.24
CA ARG A 158 -8.64 -16.89 -14.21
C ARG A 158 -9.59 -17.68 -15.13
N LYS A 159 -10.82 -17.19 -15.34
CA LYS A 159 -11.72 -17.78 -16.34
C LYS A 159 -11.16 -17.66 -17.75
N LYS A 160 -10.45 -16.58 -18.05
CA LYS A 160 -9.83 -16.30 -19.34
C LYS A 160 -8.48 -17.01 -19.50
N ASN A 161 -7.65 -16.95 -18.48
CA ASN A 161 -6.38 -17.67 -18.39
C ASN A 161 -6.25 -18.33 -17.01
N PRO A 162 -6.48 -19.63 -16.84
CA PRO A 162 -6.36 -20.33 -15.56
C PRO A 162 -4.95 -20.29 -14.94
N LYS A 163 -3.92 -19.96 -15.73
CA LYS A 163 -2.53 -19.87 -15.30
C LYS A 163 -2.07 -18.43 -15.00
N VAL A 164 -2.96 -17.45 -15.14
CA VAL A 164 -2.61 -16.04 -14.88
C VAL A 164 -2.10 -15.88 -13.45
N ILE A 165 -0.96 -15.21 -13.32
CA ILE A 165 -0.43 -14.78 -12.01
C ILE A 165 -1.07 -13.44 -11.67
N VAL A 166 -1.71 -13.35 -10.51
CA VAL A 166 -2.39 -12.13 -10.08
C VAL A 166 -1.62 -11.45 -8.95
N VAL A 167 -1.27 -10.19 -9.17
CA VAL A 167 -0.50 -9.33 -8.26
C VAL A 167 -1.36 -8.16 -7.82
N ILE A 168 -1.59 -8.02 -6.52
CA ILE A 168 -2.42 -6.96 -5.96
C ILE A 168 -1.56 -5.91 -5.25
N ASP A 169 -1.67 -4.66 -5.69
CA ASP A 169 -1.23 -3.50 -4.90
C ASP A 169 -2.36 -3.10 -3.94
N ALA A 170 -2.21 -3.47 -2.68
CA ALA A 170 -3.15 -3.16 -1.61
C ALA A 170 -2.67 -1.98 -0.73
N ALA A 171 -1.67 -1.21 -1.18
CA ALA A 171 -1.03 -0.17 -0.37
C ALA A 171 -2.03 0.87 0.17
N GLN A 172 -3.06 1.20 -0.57
CA GLN A 172 -4.10 2.12 -0.11
C GLN A 172 -5.29 1.38 0.51
N TYR A 173 -5.65 0.23 -0.05
CA TYR A 173 -6.79 -0.57 0.40
C TYR A 173 -6.69 -0.98 1.88
N VAL A 174 -5.51 -1.41 2.34
CA VAL A 174 -5.24 -1.89 3.70
C VAL A 174 -5.68 -0.91 4.81
N VAL A 175 -5.69 0.40 4.49
CA VAL A 175 -6.08 1.46 5.44
C VAL A 175 -7.59 1.49 5.64
N HIS A 176 -8.35 1.27 4.58
CA HIS A 176 -9.78 1.54 4.53
C HIS A 176 -10.65 0.30 4.74
N ASP A 177 -10.17 -0.88 4.31
CA ASP A 177 -10.95 -2.12 4.41
C ASP A 177 -10.08 -3.33 4.80
N ALA A 178 -10.71 -4.43 5.13
CA ALA A 178 -10.05 -5.68 5.46
C ALA A 178 -9.57 -6.40 4.19
N ILE A 179 -8.29 -6.77 4.18
CA ILE A 179 -7.77 -7.67 3.15
C ILE A 179 -8.22 -9.10 3.49
N ASP A 180 -8.79 -9.78 2.52
CA ASP A 180 -9.12 -11.21 2.60
C ASP A 180 -8.48 -11.93 1.40
N VAL A 181 -7.28 -12.45 1.61
CA VAL A 181 -6.51 -13.11 0.54
C VAL A 181 -7.15 -14.41 0.07
N GLN A 182 -7.99 -15.05 0.89
CA GLN A 182 -8.73 -16.25 0.50
C GLN A 182 -9.84 -15.91 -0.47
N LYS A 183 -10.61 -14.85 -0.18
CA LYS A 183 -11.66 -14.34 -1.06
C LYS A 183 -11.10 -13.77 -2.37
N TRP A 184 -9.95 -13.11 -2.30
CA TRP A 184 -9.31 -12.50 -3.48
C TRP A 184 -8.70 -13.53 -4.42
N ASP A 185 -8.24 -14.66 -3.90
CA ASP A 185 -7.57 -15.72 -4.66
C ASP A 185 -6.33 -15.23 -5.46
N ALA A 186 -5.69 -14.15 -4.98
CA ALA A 186 -4.51 -13.55 -5.61
C ALA A 186 -3.23 -14.35 -5.28
N ASP A 187 -2.24 -14.32 -6.19
CA ASP A 187 -0.97 -15.00 -5.98
C ASP A 187 -0.01 -14.17 -5.10
N PHE A 188 -0.04 -12.84 -5.28
CA PHE A 188 0.74 -11.89 -4.49
C PHE A 188 -0.12 -10.71 -4.05
N VAL A 189 0.07 -10.25 -2.82
CA VAL A 189 -0.53 -9.02 -2.29
C VAL A 189 0.55 -8.20 -1.59
N CYS A 190 0.72 -6.93 -1.97
CA CYS A 190 1.75 -6.06 -1.41
C CYS A 190 1.14 -4.81 -0.76
N TRP A 191 1.67 -4.42 0.41
CA TRP A 191 1.31 -3.15 1.05
C TRP A 191 2.44 -2.61 1.94
N SER A 192 2.33 -1.34 2.35
CA SER A 192 3.35 -0.63 3.13
C SER A 192 2.87 -0.32 4.54
N ALA A 193 3.69 -0.62 5.53
CA ALA A 193 3.36 -0.44 6.95
C ALA A 193 3.13 1.04 7.34
N HIS A 194 3.85 1.98 6.73
CA HIS A 194 3.69 3.41 7.04
C HIS A 194 2.32 3.99 6.69
N LYS A 195 1.53 3.32 5.85
CA LYS A 195 0.15 3.72 5.52
C LYS A 195 -0.82 3.47 6.67
N ILE A 196 -0.56 2.47 7.49
CA ILE A 196 -1.39 2.12 8.65
C ILE A 196 -0.87 2.70 9.97
N GLY A 197 0.07 3.64 9.92
CA GLY A 197 0.64 4.27 11.13
C GLY A 197 1.83 3.54 11.72
N ALA A 198 2.32 2.45 11.12
CA ALA A 198 3.63 1.89 11.44
C ALA A 198 4.76 2.70 10.79
N ASP A 199 6.00 2.29 10.96
CA ASP A 199 7.15 3.03 10.48
C ASP A 199 7.41 2.84 8.98
N THR A 200 8.19 3.75 8.40
CA THR A 200 8.75 3.59 7.05
C THR A 200 9.82 2.50 7.02
N GLY A 201 10.14 1.99 5.81
CA GLY A 201 11.16 0.95 5.67
C GLY A 201 10.66 -0.47 6.00
N LEU A 202 9.35 -0.65 6.16
CA LEU A 202 8.70 -1.93 6.34
C LEU A 202 7.45 -2.05 5.47
N GLY A 203 7.25 -3.21 4.89
CA GLY A 203 6.05 -3.60 4.15
C GLY A 203 5.83 -5.09 4.19
N ILE A 204 4.75 -5.51 3.59
CA ILE A 204 4.33 -6.91 3.55
C ILE A 204 4.17 -7.33 2.09
N MET A 205 4.65 -8.52 1.79
CA MET A 205 4.34 -9.28 0.59
C MET A 205 3.74 -10.62 1.02
N TYR A 206 2.48 -10.84 0.68
CA TYR A 206 1.84 -12.14 0.76
C TYR A 206 2.19 -12.94 -0.50
N ILE A 207 2.47 -14.24 -0.33
CA ILE A 207 2.69 -15.20 -1.41
C ILE A 207 1.74 -16.38 -1.18
N LYS A 208 0.81 -16.61 -2.10
CA LYS A 208 -0.21 -17.66 -1.95
C LYS A 208 0.39 -19.05 -1.78
N ASN A 209 1.33 -19.41 -2.65
CA ASN A 209 2.01 -20.70 -2.68
C ASN A 209 3.53 -20.48 -2.72
N PRO A 210 4.18 -20.24 -1.56
CA PRO A 210 5.62 -19.92 -1.54
C PRO A 210 6.52 -21.01 -2.14
N THR A 211 6.10 -22.27 -2.14
CA THR A 211 6.87 -23.38 -2.69
C THR A 211 6.85 -23.47 -4.22
N GLN A 212 5.99 -22.71 -4.90
CA GLN A 212 5.92 -22.67 -6.36
C GLN A 212 6.95 -21.72 -6.98
N PHE A 213 7.59 -20.89 -6.17
CA PHE A 213 8.51 -19.86 -6.63
C PHE A 213 9.88 -20.01 -5.95
N SER A 214 10.88 -19.36 -6.54
CA SER A 214 12.22 -19.27 -5.97
C SER A 214 12.47 -17.86 -5.42
N PRO A 215 13.21 -17.72 -4.31
CA PRO A 215 13.58 -16.42 -3.77
C PRO A 215 14.37 -15.58 -4.78
N ASP A 216 14.15 -14.27 -4.72
CA ASP A 216 14.78 -13.26 -5.57
C ASP A 216 15.99 -12.57 -4.92
N LYS A 217 16.20 -12.78 -3.63
CA LYS A 217 17.32 -12.26 -2.84
C LYS A 217 18.01 -13.42 -2.12
N PHE A 218 19.34 -13.36 -2.03
CA PHE A 218 20.14 -14.37 -1.36
C PHE A 218 21.10 -13.72 -0.37
N GLY A 219 21.30 -14.36 0.80
CA GLY A 219 22.17 -13.83 1.85
C GLY A 219 22.07 -14.59 3.16
N GLY A 220 22.54 -13.96 4.23
CA GLY A 220 22.45 -14.55 5.58
C GLY A 220 21.02 -14.71 6.07
N GLY A 221 20.79 -15.69 6.92
CA GLY A 221 19.48 -15.96 7.55
C GLY A 221 18.63 -16.98 6.80
N MET A 222 18.62 -16.94 5.47
CA MET A 222 17.73 -17.72 4.61
C MET A 222 18.22 -19.13 4.28
N VAL A 223 19.50 -19.43 4.55
CA VAL A 223 20.15 -20.69 4.18
C VAL A 223 20.10 -21.68 5.35
N ASN A 224 19.67 -22.91 5.06
CA ASN A 224 19.73 -24.00 6.01
C ASN A 224 21.15 -24.60 6.05
N ARG A 225 21.73 -24.94 4.87
CA ARG A 225 23.06 -25.51 4.75
C ARG A 225 23.77 -25.06 3.47
N VAL A 226 25.08 -24.84 3.57
CA VAL A 226 25.98 -24.65 2.43
C VAL A 226 26.88 -25.86 2.33
N PHE A 227 27.11 -26.39 1.14
CA PHE A 227 27.94 -27.54 0.85
C PHE A 227 29.30 -27.12 0.29
N PRO A 228 30.35 -27.99 0.42
CA PRO A 228 31.70 -27.66 -0.06
C PRO A 228 31.82 -27.42 -1.57
N ASP A 229 30.90 -27.95 -2.37
CA ASP A 229 30.81 -27.73 -3.81
C ASP A 229 30.15 -26.36 -4.20
N GLY A 230 29.79 -25.55 -3.20
CA GLY A 230 29.13 -24.25 -3.40
C GLY A 230 27.62 -24.35 -3.53
N THR A 231 27.05 -25.53 -3.53
CA THR A 231 25.57 -25.66 -3.49
C THR A 231 25.04 -25.39 -2.09
N PHE A 232 23.74 -25.09 -1.98
CA PHE A 232 23.09 -24.76 -0.71
C PHE A 232 21.62 -25.22 -0.68
N SER A 233 21.11 -25.41 0.53
CA SER A 233 19.68 -25.60 0.79
C SER A 233 19.11 -24.39 1.55
N LEU A 234 17.85 -24.06 1.25
CA LEU A 234 17.15 -22.94 1.86
C LEU A 234 16.40 -23.36 3.11
N GLN A 235 16.16 -22.41 4.00
CA GLN A 235 15.18 -22.53 5.07
C GLN A 235 13.77 -22.66 4.47
N PRO A 236 12.79 -23.19 5.22
CA PRO A 236 11.39 -23.10 4.84
C PRO A 236 10.91 -21.65 4.73
N SER A 237 9.79 -21.43 4.03
CA SER A 237 9.09 -20.12 4.07
C SER A 237 8.59 -19.84 5.51
N PRO A 238 8.68 -18.59 5.99
CA PRO A 238 9.05 -17.36 5.27
C PRO A 238 10.55 -17.08 5.20
N ASP A 239 11.40 -17.73 5.98
CA ASP A 239 12.82 -17.38 6.17
C ASP A 239 13.62 -17.39 4.86
N CYS A 240 13.29 -18.31 3.94
CA CYS A 240 13.94 -18.34 2.62
C CYS A 240 13.72 -17.08 1.79
N TRP A 241 12.75 -16.25 2.11
CA TRP A 241 12.41 -15.00 1.41
C TRP A 241 13.04 -13.76 2.04
N GLU A 242 13.63 -13.88 3.24
CA GLU A 242 14.05 -12.76 4.09
C GLU A 242 15.57 -12.78 4.32
N ALA A 243 16.33 -12.56 3.24
CA ALA A 243 17.78 -12.47 3.34
C ALA A 243 18.24 -11.21 4.08
N GLY A 244 19.12 -11.39 5.08
CA GLY A 244 19.69 -10.33 5.89
C GLY A 244 18.96 -10.13 7.23
N THR A 245 19.44 -9.17 8.02
CA THR A 245 18.81 -8.81 9.30
C THR A 245 17.51 -8.04 9.05
N LEU A 246 16.43 -8.51 9.66
CA LEU A 246 15.12 -7.86 9.56
C LEU A 246 15.11 -6.49 10.27
N PRO A 247 14.21 -5.58 9.88
CA PRO A 247 14.01 -4.28 10.53
C PRO A 247 13.22 -4.45 11.85
N LEU A 248 13.88 -4.99 12.88
CA LEU A 248 13.25 -5.47 14.10
C LEU A 248 12.44 -4.41 14.85
N THR A 249 12.94 -3.17 14.90
CA THR A 249 12.23 -2.04 15.52
C THR A 249 10.92 -1.73 14.81
N GLN A 250 10.96 -1.70 13.48
CA GLN A 250 9.77 -1.46 12.66
C GLN A 250 8.76 -2.59 12.82
N ILE A 251 9.23 -3.84 12.90
CA ILE A 251 8.37 -5.01 13.14
C ILE A 251 7.71 -4.91 14.51
N ALA A 252 8.45 -4.55 15.56
CA ALA A 252 7.86 -4.37 16.89
C ALA A 252 6.72 -3.33 16.90
N GLY A 253 6.86 -2.24 16.12
CA GLY A 253 5.80 -1.23 15.98
C GLY A 253 4.63 -1.69 15.10
N LEU A 254 4.84 -2.59 14.13
CA LEU A 254 3.81 -3.00 13.18
C LEU A 254 2.64 -3.70 13.87
N GLY A 255 2.90 -4.62 14.80
CA GLY A 255 1.84 -5.32 15.52
C GLY A 255 0.90 -4.36 16.24
N VAL A 256 1.45 -3.32 16.89
CA VAL A 256 0.67 -2.28 17.57
C VAL A 256 -0.07 -1.38 16.56
N ALA A 257 0.55 -1.08 15.42
CA ALA A 257 -0.10 -0.25 14.39
C ALA A 257 -1.33 -0.95 13.80
N ILE A 258 -1.31 -2.27 13.63
CA ILE A 258 -2.49 -3.06 13.21
C ILE A 258 -3.61 -2.92 14.24
N ASP A 259 -3.31 -3.08 15.54
CA ASP A 259 -4.30 -2.94 16.61
C ASP A 259 -4.91 -1.53 16.63
N CYS A 260 -4.07 -0.49 16.47
CA CYS A 260 -4.52 0.90 16.39
C CYS A 260 -5.42 1.15 15.18
N LEU A 261 -5.07 0.61 14.01
CA LEU A 261 -5.88 0.74 12.80
C LEU A 261 -7.24 0.06 12.95
N VAL A 262 -7.27 -1.16 13.50
CA VAL A 262 -8.53 -1.90 13.73
C VAL A 262 -9.43 -1.14 14.71
N ALA A 263 -8.86 -0.53 15.74
CA ALA A 263 -9.59 0.26 16.73
C ALA A 263 -10.09 1.61 16.19
N SER A 264 -9.38 2.20 15.23
CA SER A 264 -9.70 3.54 14.72
C SER A 264 -9.32 3.70 13.23
N ARG A 265 -10.15 3.16 12.34
CA ARG A 265 -10.03 3.40 10.90
C ARG A 265 -10.36 4.85 10.53
N PRO A 266 -9.92 5.34 9.36
CA PRO A 266 -10.33 6.65 8.84
C PRO A 266 -11.84 6.80 8.80
N LYS A 267 -12.33 7.96 9.22
CA LYS A 267 -13.76 8.27 9.32
C LYS A 267 -14.29 8.78 7.99
N GLN A 268 -15.09 7.97 7.31
CA GLN A 268 -15.67 8.30 6.01
C GLN A 268 -16.54 9.56 6.06
N GLU A 269 -17.23 9.81 7.19
CA GLU A 269 -18.06 10.99 7.39
C GLU A 269 -17.28 12.32 7.27
N LEU A 270 -15.98 12.34 7.60
CA LEU A 270 -15.16 13.54 7.44
C LEU A 270 -14.89 13.85 5.96
N ILE A 271 -14.62 12.82 5.16
CA ILE A 271 -14.45 12.95 3.70
C ILE A 271 -15.75 13.43 3.07
N LYS A 272 -16.88 12.81 3.44
CA LYS A 272 -18.21 13.20 2.95
C LYS A 272 -18.54 14.65 3.27
N TYR A 273 -18.30 15.09 4.51
CA TYR A 273 -18.51 16.47 4.91
C TYR A 273 -17.67 17.43 4.04
N MET A 274 -16.37 17.16 3.88
CA MET A 274 -15.49 18.01 3.05
C MET A 274 -15.89 17.97 1.58
N TYR A 275 -16.34 16.81 1.07
CA TYR A 275 -16.89 16.69 -0.28
C TYR A 275 -18.08 17.63 -0.48
N ASP A 276 -19.10 17.54 0.39
CA ASP A 276 -20.32 18.33 0.28
C ASP A 276 -20.02 19.84 0.39
N ALA A 277 -19.17 20.22 1.34
CA ALA A 277 -18.81 21.63 1.56
C ALA A 277 -17.99 22.23 0.39
N LEU A 278 -17.03 21.47 -0.17
CA LEU A 278 -16.20 21.95 -1.28
C LEU A 278 -16.91 21.90 -2.62
N SER A 279 -17.88 21.00 -2.81
CA SER A 279 -18.74 20.95 -4.00
C SER A 279 -19.59 22.19 -4.19
N ALA A 280 -19.85 22.95 -3.12
CA ALA A 280 -20.59 24.22 -3.18
C ALA A 280 -19.76 25.37 -3.78
N ASN A 281 -18.43 25.24 -3.88
CA ASN A 281 -17.55 26.23 -4.47
C ASN A 281 -17.43 25.99 -5.99
N PRO A 282 -17.94 26.90 -6.84
CA PRO A 282 -17.99 26.68 -8.29
C PRO A 282 -16.60 26.60 -8.96
N ARG A 283 -15.55 27.07 -8.28
CA ARG A 283 -14.17 26.98 -8.78
C ARG A 283 -13.48 25.64 -8.44
N ILE A 284 -14.13 24.79 -7.65
CA ILE A 284 -13.58 23.50 -7.25
C ILE A 284 -14.29 22.41 -8.06
N LYS A 285 -13.53 21.71 -8.89
CA LYS A 285 -14.02 20.52 -9.61
C LYS A 285 -13.54 19.27 -8.89
N ILE A 286 -14.45 18.57 -8.20
CA ILE A 286 -14.15 17.31 -7.53
C ILE A 286 -14.03 16.19 -8.57
N LEU A 287 -13.01 15.34 -8.42
CA LEU A 287 -12.68 14.22 -9.32
C LEU A 287 -13.09 12.85 -8.76
N THR A 288 -13.39 12.79 -7.46
CA THR A 288 -13.78 11.56 -6.77
C THR A 288 -15.29 11.45 -6.62
N ALA A 289 -15.78 10.22 -6.48
CA ALA A 289 -17.20 9.99 -6.17
C ALA A 289 -17.53 10.47 -4.73
N PRO A 290 -18.81 10.76 -4.42
CA PRO A 290 -19.23 11.24 -3.10
C PRO A 290 -18.98 10.27 -1.95
N ASP A 291 -18.89 8.98 -2.26
CA ASP A 291 -18.65 7.86 -1.34
C ASP A 291 -17.18 7.38 -1.33
N ALA A 292 -16.29 8.08 -2.03
CA ALA A 292 -14.88 7.74 -2.07
C ALA A 292 -14.20 7.91 -0.70
N ALA A 293 -13.23 7.07 -0.40
CA ALA A 293 -12.47 7.12 0.85
C ALA A 293 -11.43 8.27 0.90
N ILE A 294 -11.19 8.92 -0.23
CA ILE A 294 -10.24 10.02 -0.44
C ILE A 294 -10.95 11.09 -1.25
N LEU A 295 -10.67 12.35 -0.96
CA LEU A 295 -11.22 13.48 -1.72
C LEU A 295 -10.12 14.09 -2.60
N THR A 296 -10.33 14.04 -3.92
CA THR A 296 -9.41 14.62 -4.91
C THR A 296 -10.14 15.63 -5.80
N PHE A 297 -9.50 16.76 -6.04
CA PHE A 297 -10.10 17.87 -6.79
C PHE A 297 -9.04 18.71 -7.53
N VAL A 298 -9.51 19.51 -8.47
CA VAL A 298 -8.74 20.57 -9.12
C VAL A 298 -9.43 21.91 -8.89
N ILE A 299 -8.71 23.00 -9.09
CA ILE A 299 -9.20 24.36 -8.93
C ILE A 299 -9.10 25.07 -10.28
N ASP A 300 -10.18 25.69 -10.72
CA ASP A 300 -10.19 26.48 -11.95
C ASP A 300 -9.27 27.69 -11.81
N ASP A 301 -8.49 27.96 -12.86
CA ASP A 301 -7.55 29.08 -12.97
C ASP A 301 -6.48 29.13 -11.85
N MET A 302 -6.17 27.99 -11.22
CA MET A 302 -5.10 27.91 -10.22
C MET A 302 -4.28 26.63 -10.38
N HIS A 303 -2.96 26.77 -10.50
CA HIS A 303 -2.09 25.60 -10.53
C HIS A 303 -2.06 24.90 -9.17
N VAL A 304 -2.17 23.57 -9.15
CA VAL A 304 -2.31 22.80 -7.89
C VAL A 304 -1.11 22.96 -6.94
N LEU A 305 0.10 23.23 -7.46
CA LEU A 305 1.27 23.48 -6.62
C LEU A 305 1.18 24.84 -5.91
N ASP A 306 0.66 25.86 -6.58
CA ASP A 306 0.44 27.19 -5.98
C ASP A 306 -0.65 27.11 -4.91
N PHE A 307 -1.73 26.40 -5.19
CA PHE A 307 -2.75 26.08 -4.20
C PHE A 307 -2.14 25.38 -2.98
N GLY A 308 -1.35 24.33 -3.19
CA GLY A 308 -0.69 23.58 -2.12
C GLY A 308 0.21 24.46 -1.24
N ALA A 309 0.97 25.39 -1.85
CA ALA A 309 1.81 26.35 -1.12
C ALA A 309 0.95 27.32 -0.27
N LEU A 310 -0.15 27.82 -0.83
CA LEU A 310 -1.04 28.76 -0.14
C LEU A 310 -1.76 28.14 1.05
N VAL A 311 -2.31 26.93 0.93
CA VAL A 311 -2.93 26.23 2.07
C VAL A 311 -1.91 25.72 3.09
N GLY A 312 -0.73 25.30 2.61
CA GLY A 312 0.38 24.89 3.47
C GLY A 312 0.88 26.02 4.36
N SER A 313 0.98 27.26 3.83
CA SER A 313 1.35 28.45 4.63
C SER A 313 0.34 28.77 5.73
N ARG A 314 -0.89 28.25 5.64
CA ARG A 314 -1.96 28.38 6.64
C ARG A 314 -2.07 27.19 7.58
N GLY A 315 -1.12 26.24 7.51
CA GLY A 315 -1.05 25.07 8.39
C GLY A 315 -1.86 23.84 7.93
N LEU A 316 -2.37 23.82 6.70
CA LEU A 316 -3.08 22.68 6.13
C LEU A 316 -2.11 21.81 5.31
N CYS A 317 -1.85 20.60 5.76
CA CYS A 317 -1.07 19.59 5.04
C CYS A 317 -1.98 18.69 4.21
N LEU A 318 -1.88 18.77 2.90
CA LEU A 318 -2.53 17.89 1.93
C LEU A 318 -1.54 17.56 0.80
N ARG A 319 -1.91 16.66 -0.10
CA ARG A 319 -1.06 16.29 -1.25
C ARG A 319 -1.48 17.04 -2.51
N VAL A 320 -0.50 17.48 -3.30
CA VAL A 320 -0.71 18.07 -4.63
C VAL A 320 0.18 17.42 -5.68
N GLY A 321 -0.23 17.47 -6.95
CA GLY A 321 0.51 16.96 -8.10
C GLY A 321 0.01 15.58 -8.57
N ASN A 322 0.89 14.78 -9.18
CA ASN A 322 0.51 13.49 -9.81
C ASN A 322 0.48 12.29 -8.87
N MET A 323 0.92 12.42 -7.61
CA MET A 323 0.85 11.40 -6.57
C MET A 323 1.39 10.02 -6.99
N CYS A 324 2.42 10.00 -7.86
CA CYS A 324 2.98 8.80 -8.50
C CYS A 324 1.94 7.93 -9.23
N ALA A 325 0.90 8.55 -9.79
CA ALA A 325 -0.20 7.92 -10.51
C ALA A 325 -0.55 8.75 -11.77
N SER A 326 0.42 8.90 -12.66
CA SER A 326 0.29 9.77 -13.84
C SER A 326 -0.77 9.27 -14.82
N TRP A 327 -0.98 7.96 -14.94
CA TRP A 327 -1.93 7.38 -15.89
C TRP A 327 -3.38 7.74 -15.56
N ILE A 328 -3.75 7.73 -14.28
CA ILE A 328 -5.12 8.15 -13.92
C ILE A 328 -5.32 9.66 -14.11
N HIS A 329 -4.30 10.50 -13.89
CA HIS A 329 -4.39 11.92 -14.19
C HIS A 329 -4.53 12.18 -15.71
N GLN A 330 -3.86 11.38 -16.55
CA GLN A 330 -4.04 11.42 -18.01
C GLN A 330 -5.47 11.00 -18.41
N ALA A 331 -6.00 9.92 -17.82
CA ALA A 331 -7.38 9.48 -18.07
C ALA A 331 -8.43 10.49 -17.62
N LEU A 332 -8.17 11.25 -16.54
CA LEU A 332 -9.00 12.33 -16.05
C LEU A 332 -8.84 13.64 -16.85
N GLY A 333 -7.84 13.72 -17.74
CA GLY A 333 -7.55 14.92 -18.54
C GLY A 333 -7.02 16.09 -17.72
N VAL A 334 -6.32 15.83 -16.60
CA VAL A 334 -5.77 16.87 -15.71
C VAL A 334 -4.26 16.69 -15.51
N PRO A 335 -3.46 17.78 -15.39
CA PRO A 335 -2.02 17.70 -15.24
C PRO A 335 -1.59 17.25 -13.82
N GLY A 336 -2.50 17.28 -12.87
CA GLY A 336 -2.32 16.96 -11.46
C GLY A 336 -3.53 17.41 -10.66
N SER A 337 -3.59 17.06 -9.39
CA SER A 337 -4.72 17.36 -8.51
C SER A 337 -4.28 17.65 -7.08
N ALA A 338 -5.20 18.20 -6.29
CA ALA A 338 -5.11 18.28 -4.84
C ALA A 338 -5.86 17.10 -4.23
N ARG A 339 -5.31 16.50 -3.17
CA ARG A 339 -5.88 15.34 -2.50
C ARG A 339 -5.92 15.52 -0.99
N ILE A 340 -7.08 15.30 -0.41
CA ILE A 340 -7.32 15.20 1.03
C ILE A 340 -7.50 13.72 1.39
N SER A 341 -6.84 13.29 2.45
CA SER A 341 -7.00 11.95 3.01
C SER A 341 -6.88 12.00 4.53
N VAL A 342 -7.85 11.42 5.22
CA VAL A 342 -7.92 11.40 6.68
C VAL A 342 -7.29 10.13 7.25
N GLY A 343 -6.71 10.25 8.46
CA GLY A 343 -6.35 9.12 9.31
C GLY A 343 -7.36 8.97 10.46
N GLY A 344 -7.26 7.89 11.22
CA GLY A 344 -8.12 7.66 12.39
C GLY A 344 -8.00 8.74 13.48
N TYR A 345 -6.95 9.53 13.45
CA TYR A 345 -6.66 10.63 14.38
C TYR A 345 -7.33 11.96 14.04
N ASN A 346 -7.91 12.11 12.83
CA ASN A 346 -8.56 13.36 12.44
C ASN A 346 -9.93 13.53 13.09
N THR A 347 -10.29 14.79 13.31
CA THR A 347 -11.52 15.20 13.99
C THR A 347 -12.41 16.03 13.07
N THR A 348 -13.66 16.23 13.50
CA THR A 348 -14.62 17.14 12.81
C THR A 348 -14.08 18.57 12.76
N ASP A 349 -13.40 19.04 13.80
CA ASP A 349 -12.79 20.38 13.81
C ASP A 349 -11.68 20.50 12.76
N ASP A 350 -10.89 19.43 12.54
CA ASP A 350 -9.89 19.43 11.47
C ASP A 350 -10.54 19.56 10.08
N ALA A 351 -11.67 18.87 9.86
CA ALA A 351 -12.39 18.93 8.61
C ALA A 351 -13.02 20.32 8.37
N HIS A 352 -13.64 20.93 9.40
CA HIS A 352 -14.18 22.29 9.32
C HIS A 352 -13.09 23.30 9.01
N ALA A 353 -12.00 23.30 9.77
CA ALA A 353 -10.89 24.23 9.57
C ALA A 353 -10.22 24.05 8.21
N ALA A 354 -10.13 22.82 7.68
CA ALA A 354 -9.61 22.55 6.34
C ALA A 354 -10.48 23.19 5.27
N VAL A 355 -11.81 23.04 5.34
CA VAL A 355 -12.77 23.66 4.42
C VAL A 355 -12.65 25.19 4.45
N ASP A 356 -12.58 25.80 5.64
CA ASP A 356 -12.42 27.25 5.82
C ASP A 356 -11.12 27.75 5.18
N ILE A 357 -10.00 27.04 5.40
CA ILE A 357 -8.70 27.38 4.81
C ILE A 357 -8.79 27.30 3.28
N ILE A 358 -9.33 26.22 2.73
CA ILE A 358 -9.45 26.01 1.28
C ILE A 358 -10.29 27.12 0.66
N ASN A 359 -11.51 27.37 1.18
CA ASN A 359 -12.40 28.41 0.67
C ASN A 359 -11.81 29.84 0.80
N SER A 360 -10.94 30.07 1.80
CA SER A 360 -10.25 31.36 1.94
C SER A 360 -9.18 31.59 0.85
N VAL A 361 -8.69 30.52 0.23
CA VAL A 361 -7.69 30.55 -0.88
C VAL A 361 -8.39 30.57 -2.23
N VAL A 362 -9.46 29.79 -2.38
CA VAL A 362 -10.22 29.62 -3.62
C VAL A 362 -11.44 30.57 -3.58
N LYS A 363 -11.18 31.88 -3.80
CA LYS A 363 -12.23 32.90 -3.83
C LYS A 363 -12.76 33.13 -5.23
#